data_6a0aac51f3adb77e301190cb3a530fe7
#
_entry.id   6a0aac51f3adb77e301190cb3a530fe7
#
_cell.length_a   1.000
_cell.length_b   1.000
_cell.length_c   1.000
_cell.angle_alpha   90.00
_cell.angle_beta   90.00
_cell.angle_gamma   90.00
#
_symmetry.space_group_name_H-M   'P 1'
#
loop_
_entity.id
_entity.type
_entity.pdbx_description
1 polymer ?
#
loop_
_entity_poly.entity_id
_entity_poly.type
_entity_poly.pdbx_seq_one_letter_code
_entity_poly.pdbx_strand_id
1 'polypeptide(L)'
;KLSISFDQRASWAVRKDSPELAAAANKWHEENMTSPAYTASMKRYFEISKATPHTSILSLREGKISHFDELFKKYASEIDWDWRLLASLAYTESNFDTTAVSWAGAKGLMQLMPATARAMGIPEGKEQNPEESVKAAVKYINATSKSFSSVPSEERLNFVLASYNSGIGHVLDAMALA
;
A
#
# COMPACT_ATOMS: atom_id res chain seq x y z
N LYS A 1 -26.97 -18.22 -12.87
CA LYS A 1 -25.50 -18.18 -12.68
C LYS A 1 -25.08 -19.52 -12.12
N LEU A 2 -24.43 -20.34 -12.94
CA LEU A 2 -23.78 -21.57 -12.50
C LEU A 2 -22.48 -21.15 -11.77
N SER A 3 -22.41 -21.40 -10.46
CA SER A 3 -21.16 -21.28 -9.71
C SER A 3 -20.30 -22.50 -10.02
N ILE A 4 -19.28 -22.31 -10.83
CA ILE A 4 -18.26 -23.34 -11.07
C ILE A 4 -17.10 -23.02 -10.11
N SER A 5 -17.30 -23.26 -8.83
CA SER A 5 -16.19 -23.28 -7.87
C SER A 5 -15.91 -24.74 -7.49
N PHE A 6 -14.85 -25.28 -7.99
CA PHE A 6 -14.25 -26.49 -7.43
C PHE A 6 -13.41 -26.05 -6.22
N ASP A 7 -13.44 -26.82 -5.14
CA ASP A 7 -12.46 -26.69 -4.05
C ASP A 7 -11.05 -26.95 -4.62
N GLN A 8 -10.41 -25.87 -5.07
CA GLN A 8 -9.03 -25.96 -5.54
C GLN A 8 -8.11 -26.01 -4.32
N ARG A 9 -7.54 -27.17 -4.06
CA ARG A 9 -6.48 -27.32 -3.07
C ARG A 9 -5.18 -26.84 -3.70
N ALA A 10 -4.71 -25.66 -3.27
CA ALA A 10 -3.36 -25.20 -3.56
C ALA A 10 -2.39 -25.79 -2.55
N SER A 11 -1.27 -26.33 -3.01
CA SER A 11 -0.20 -26.85 -2.15
C SER A 11 1.16 -26.42 -2.68
N TRP A 12 2.11 -26.27 -1.78
CA TRP A 12 3.50 -26.05 -2.16
C TRP A 12 4.14 -27.38 -2.54
N ALA A 13 4.87 -27.38 -3.67
CA ALA A 13 5.66 -28.53 -4.07
C ALA A 13 7.11 -28.31 -3.61
N VAL A 14 7.65 -29.30 -2.88
CA VAL A 14 9.06 -29.35 -2.49
C VAL A 14 9.73 -30.56 -3.12
N ARG A 15 11.04 -30.52 -3.25
CA ARG A 15 11.80 -31.66 -3.76
C ARG A 15 11.66 -32.85 -2.82
N LYS A 16 11.65 -34.08 -3.36
CA LYS A 16 11.50 -35.31 -2.60
C LYS A 16 12.65 -35.55 -1.61
N ASP A 17 13.81 -34.98 -1.92
CA ASP A 17 15.03 -35.07 -1.11
C ASP A 17 15.12 -34.00 -0.01
N SER A 18 14.06 -33.19 0.18
CA SER A 18 14.01 -32.12 1.17
C SER A 18 12.82 -32.27 2.13
N PRO A 19 12.74 -33.39 2.88
CA PRO A 19 11.60 -33.66 3.78
C PRO A 19 11.51 -32.66 4.93
N GLU A 20 12.63 -32.12 5.39
CA GLU A 20 12.68 -31.10 6.45
C GLU A 20 12.03 -29.80 6.01
N LEU A 21 12.22 -29.41 4.74
CA LEU A 21 11.56 -28.21 4.16
C LEU A 21 10.05 -28.43 4.09
N ALA A 22 9.60 -29.62 3.70
CA ALA A 22 8.17 -29.96 3.69
C ALA A 22 7.56 -29.88 5.09
N ALA A 23 8.26 -30.43 6.10
CA ALA A 23 7.82 -30.38 7.49
C ALA A 23 7.77 -28.94 8.02
N ALA A 24 8.78 -28.11 7.72
CA ALA A 24 8.81 -26.71 8.11
C ALA A 24 7.69 -25.89 7.46
N ALA A 25 7.42 -26.11 6.16
CA ALA A 25 6.34 -25.46 5.43
C ALA A 25 4.96 -25.82 5.99
N ASN A 26 4.73 -27.10 6.30
CA ASN A 26 3.48 -27.56 6.89
C ASN A 26 3.28 -26.98 8.30
N LYS A 27 4.32 -26.99 9.13
CA LYS A 27 4.27 -26.38 10.45
C LYS A 27 3.96 -24.89 10.37
N TRP A 28 4.64 -24.16 9.48
CA TRP A 28 4.36 -22.73 9.27
C TRP A 28 2.89 -22.50 8.86
N HIS A 29 2.38 -23.33 7.95
CA HIS A 29 1.00 -23.24 7.47
C HIS A 29 0.00 -23.44 8.62
N GLU A 30 0.18 -24.49 9.42
CA GLU A 30 -0.68 -24.78 10.58
C GLU A 30 -0.67 -23.63 11.61
N GLU A 31 0.50 -23.07 11.91
CA GLU A 31 0.66 -22.00 12.89
C GLU A 31 0.13 -20.63 12.40
N ASN A 32 0.15 -20.40 11.09
CA ASN A 32 -0.13 -19.06 10.55
C ASN A 32 -1.48 -18.92 9.85
N MET A 33 -2.16 -20.00 9.45
CA MET A 33 -3.44 -19.92 8.72
C MET A 33 -4.53 -19.11 9.44
N THR A 34 -4.53 -19.14 10.77
CA THR A 34 -5.48 -18.39 11.61
C THR A 34 -4.92 -17.08 12.13
N SER A 35 -3.67 -16.75 11.79
CA SER A 35 -3.04 -15.52 12.28
C SER A 35 -3.73 -14.28 11.72
N PRO A 36 -3.78 -13.16 12.48
CA PRO A 36 -4.32 -11.90 11.98
C PRO A 36 -3.59 -11.41 10.72
N ALA A 37 -2.29 -11.63 10.62
CA ALA A 37 -1.48 -11.28 9.47
C ALA A 37 -1.88 -12.05 8.20
N TYR A 38 -2.08 -13.37 8.33
CA TYR A 38 -2.54 -14.19 7.21
C TYR A 38 -3.95 -13.80 6.78
N THR A 39 -4.87 -13.65 7.74
CA THR A 39 -6.26 -13.26 7.48
C THR A 39 -6.33 -11.89 6.79
N ALA A 40 -5.54 -10.91 7.23
CA ALA A 40 -5.48 -9.60 6.59
C ALA A 40 -4.89 -9.66 5.17
N SER A 41 -3.87 -10.49 4.94
CA SER A 41 -3.32 -10.72 3.60
C SER A 41 -4.33 -11.37 2.68
N MET A 42 -5.01 -12.42 3.14
CA MET A 42 -6.07 -13.07 2.38
C MET A 42 -7.20 -12.11 2.03
N LYS A 43 -7.64 -11.30 2.98
CA LYS A 43 -8.64 -10.26 2.78
C LYS A 43 -8.16 -9.24 1.73
N ARG A 44 -6.93 -8.75 1.85
CA ARG A 44 -6.35 -7.77 0.92
C ARG A 44 -6.28 -8.29 -0.51
N TYR A 45 -5.82 -9.52 -0.72
CA TYR A 45 -5.56 -10.04 -2.07
C TYR A 45 -6.74 -10.77 -2.70
N PHE A 46 -7.63 -11.35 -1.91
CA PHE A 46 -8.67 -12.21 -2.42
C PHE A 46 -10.10 -11.73 -2.15
N GLU A 47 -10.34 -11.01 -1.05
CA GLU A 47 -11.67 -10.53 -0.71
C GLU A 47 -11.90 -9.08 -1.15
N ILE A 48 -10.94 -8.19 -0.87
CA ILE A 48 -11.05 -6.77 -1.28
C ILE A 48 -11.07 -6.68 -2.81
N SER A 49 -10.26 -7.48 -3.50
CA SER A 49 -10.28 -7.58 -4.97
C SER A 49 -11.63 -8.06 -5.54
N LYS A 50 -12.43 -8.81 -4.76
CA LYS A 50 -13.74 -9.33 -5.19
C LYS A 50 -14.93 -8.51 -4.67
N ALA A 51 -14.77 -7.83 -3.54
CA ALA A 51 -15.87 -7.20 -2.82
C ALA A 51 -16.03 -5.71 -3.09
N THR A 52 -15.05 -5.06 -3.72
CA THR A 52 -15.21 -3.65 -4.08
C THR A 52 -15.90 -3.57 -5.44
N PRO A 53 -17.20 -3.25 -5.48
CA PRO A 53 -17.75 -2.75 -6.73
C PRO A 53 -16.90 -1.53 -7.12
N HIS A 54 -16.70 -1.29 -8.40
CA HIS A 54 -15.95 -0.16 -8.98
C HIS A 54 -16.52 1.23 -8.60
N THR A 55 -17.13 1.36 -7.44
CA THR A 55 -17.80 2.55 -6.93
C THR A 55 -16.85 3.58 -6.32
N SER A 56 -15.59 3.22 -6.08
CA SER A 56 -14.57 4.15 -5.60
C SER A 56 -14.10 5.13 -6.70
N ILE A 57 -14.21 4.73 -7.98
CA ILE A 57 -13.93 5.61 -9.12
C ILE A 57 -15.25 6.17 -9.62
N LEU A 58 -15.44 7.49 -9.47
CA LEU A 58 -16.73 8.12 -9.68
C LEU A 58 -17.14 8.23 -11.15
N SER A 59 -16.29 8.81 -12.00
CA SER A 59 -16.58 8.94 -13.43
C SER A 59 -15.34 9.33 -14.22
N LEU A 60 -14.78 8.40 -14.97
CA LEU A 60 -13.68 8.68 -15.90
C LEU A 60 -14.12 9.61 -17.04
N ARG A 61 -15.40 9.57 -17.44
CA ARG A 61 -15.92 10.46 -18.51
C ARG A 61 -15.99 11.92 -18.09
N GLU A 62 -16.20 12.18 -16.79
CA GLU A 62 -16.27 13.54 -16.24
C GLU A 62 -14.92 13.98 -15.65
N GLY A 63 -13.88 13.16 -15.79
CA GLY A 63 -12.56 13.44 -15.22
C GLY A 63 -12.54 13.38 -13.70
N LYS A 64 -13.51 12.73 -13.07
CA LYS A 64 -13.59 12.52 -11.62
C LYS A 64 -13.11 11.12 -11.27
N ILE A 65 -12.05 11.04 -10.46
CA ILE A 65 -11.50 9.78 -9.97
C ILE A 65 -12.13 9.44 -8.60
N SER A 66 -12.16 10.40 -7.69
CA SER A 66 -12.63 10.20 -6.33
C SER A 66 -13.29 11.46 -5.76
N HIS A 67 -13.86 11.33 -4.56
CA HIS A 67 -14.33 12.49 -3.78
C HIS A 67 -13.19 13.38 -3.27
N PHE A 68 -11.94 12.94 -3.39
CA PHE A 68 -10.75 13.61 -2.87
C PHE A 68 -9.92 14.30 -3.95
N ASP A 69 -10.41 14.38 -5.20
CA ASP A 69 -9.66 14.92 -6.33
C ASP A 69 -9.13 16.35 -6.08
N GLU A 70 -9.94 17.21 -5.48
CA GLU A 70 -9.50 18.58 -5.16
C GLU A 70 -8.38 18.59 -4.11
N LEU A 71 -8.41 17.63 -3.19
CA LEU A 71 -7.36 17.44 -2.20
C LEU A 71 -6.05 16.99 -2.87
N PHE A 72 -6.13 16.02 -3.77
CA PHE A 72 -4.96 15.56 -4.53
C PHE A 72 -4.40 16.67 -5.43
N LYS A 73 -5.23 17.42 -6.12
CA LYS A 73 -4.79 18.58 -6.93
C LYS A 73 -4.07 19.62 -6.08
N LYS A 74 -4.63 19.96 -4.91
CA LYS A 74 -4.04 20.94 -3.99
C LYS A 74 -2.63 20.54 -3.56
N TYR A 75 -2.46 19.30 -3.11
CA TYR A 75 -1.21 18.86 -2.49
C TYR A 75 -0.18 18.29 -3.48
N ALA A 76 -0.59 17.74 -4.62
CA ALA A 76 0.33 17.24 -5.64
C ALA A 76 1.21 18.36 -6.23
N SER A 77 0.70 19.58 -6.30
CA SER A 77 1.46 20.75 -6.75
C SER A 77 2.66 21.09 -5.84
N GLU A 78 2.65 20.68 -4.57
CA GLU A 78 3.76 20.92 -3.64
C GLU A 78 4.99 20.03 -3.93
N ILE A 79 4.81 18.94 -4.70
CA ILE A 79 5.86 17.97 -5.03
C ILE A 79 6.07 17.80 -6.53
N ASP A 80 5.45 18.67 -7.34
CA ASP A 80 5.52 18.64 -8.81
C ASP A 80 5.07 17.28 -9.41
N TRP A 81 4.05 16.65 -8.80
CA TRP A 81 3.43 15.44 -9.31
C TRP A 81 2.12 15.72 -10.03
N ASP A 82 1.82 14.90 -11.04
CA ASP A 82 0.44 14.83 -11.53
C ASP A 82 -0.46 14.33 -10.39
N TRP A 83 -1.53 15.09 -10.10
CA TRP A 83 -2.47 14.74 -9.04
C TRP A 83 -3.10 13.35 -9.21
N ARG A 84 -3.17 12.85 -10.47
CA ARG A 84 -3.69 11.51 -10.77
C ARG A 84 -2.76 10.42 -10.27
N LEU A 85 -1.45 10.69 -10.25
CA LEU A 85 -0.46 9.78 -9.67
C LEU A 85 -0.66 9.68 -8.15
N LEU A 86 -0.86 10.82 -7.48
CA LEU A 86 -1.14 10.85 -6.04
C LEU A 86 -2.48 10.16 -5.73
N ALA A 87 -3.50 10.35 -6.57
CA ALA A 87 -4.78 9.64 -6.46
C ALA A 87 -4.62 8.13 -6.68
N SER A 88 -3.80 7.69 -7.64
CA SER A 88 -3.55 6.27 -7.88
C SER A 88 -2.81 5.61 -6.72
N LEU A 89 -1.91 6.33 -6.06
CA LEU A 89 -1.26 5.88 -4.84
C LEU A 89 -2.29 5.67 -3.72
N ALA A 90 -3.17 6.65 -3.47
CA ALA A 90 -4.24 6.53 -2.49
C ALA A 90 -5.21 5.36 -2.80
N TYR A 91 -5.52 5.15 -4.07
CA TYR A 91 -6.33 4.02 -4.51
C TYR A 91 -5.66 2.68 -4.17
N THR A 92 -4.37 2.56 -4.46
CA THR A 92 -3.58 1.35 -4.17
C THR A 92 -3.48 1.09 -2.67
N GLU A 93 -3.32 2.14 -1.87
CA GLU A 93 -3.15 2.04 -0.41
C GLU A 93 -4.45 1.69 0.32
N SER A 94 -5.55 2.35 -0.01
CA SER A 94 -6.79 2.22 0.76
C SER A 94 -8.05 2.03 -0.08
N ASN A 95 -7.97 2.04 -1.42
CA ASN A 95 -9.13 2.13 -2.30
C ASN A 95 -10.03 3.35 -1.97
N PHE A 96 -9.40 4.46 -1.59
CA PHE A 96 -10.03 5.70 -1.10
C PHE A 96 -10.82 5.55 0.21
N ASP A 97 -10.56 4.50 0.99
CA ASP A 97 -11.17 4.32 2.32
C ASP A 97 -10.38 5.09 3.38
N THR A 98 -10.98 6.16 3.90
CA THR A 98 -10.38 6.99 4.96
C THR A 98 -10.32 6.28 6.31
N THR A 99 -11.09 5.23 6.49
CA THR A 99 -11.16 4.45 7.74
C THR A 99 -10.27 3.22 7.73
N ALA A 100 -9.62 2.93 6.61
CA ALA A 100 -8.80 1.75 6.44
C ALA A 100 -7.68 1.66 7.49
N VAL A 101 -7.52 0.47 8.05
CA VAL A 101 -6.43 0.12 8.97
C VAL A 101 -5.81 -1.18 8.49
N SER A 102 -4.51 -1.16 8.18
CA SER A 102 -3.81 -2.37 7.76
C SER A 102 -3.48 -3.28 8.97
N TRP A 103 -3.13 -4.51 8.70
CA TRP A 103 -2.67 -5.45 9.71
C TRP A 103 -1.40 -4.97 10.45
N ALA A 104 -0.56 -4.18 9.77
CA ALA A 104 0.65 -3.58 10.35
C ALA A 104 0.36 -2.29 11.13
N GLY A 105 -0.90 -1.82 11.11
CA GLY A 105 -1.33 -0.61 11.80
C GLY A 105 -1.20 0.68 10.98
N ALA A 106 -0.93 0.61 9.68
CA ALA A 106 -1.03 1.78 8.80
C ALA A 106 -2.49 2.25 8.71
N LYS A 107 -2.73 3.55 8.66
CA LYS A 107 -4.07 4.13 8.80
C LYS A 107 -4.42 5.14 7.73
N GLY A 108 -5.72 5.19 7.43
CA GLY A 108 -6.36 6.25 6.66
C GLY A 108 -6.12 6.17 5.16
N LEU A 109 -6.48 7.25 4.47
CA LEU A 109 -6.50 7.35 3.00
C LEU A 109 -5.16 6.99 2.34
N MET A 110 -4.05 7.41 2.94
CA MET A 110 -2.70 7.23 2.41
C MET A 110 -1.90 6.14 3.14
N GLN A 111 -2.52 5.37 4.04
CA GLN A 111 -1.93 4.23 4.75
C GLN A 111 -0.56 4.52 5.38
N LEU A 112 -0.45 5.66 6.07
CA LEU A 112 0.77 5.98 6.79
C LEU A 112 0.88 5.18 8.09
N MET A 113 2.07 4.66 8.35
CA MET A 113 2.39 4.05 9.64
C MET A 113 2.32 5.11 10.75
N PRO A 114 1.86 4.77 11.97
CA PRO A 114 1.70 5.74 13.05
C PRO A 114 2.96 6.55 13.37
N ALA A 115 4.13 5.92 13.29
CA ALA A 115 5.41 6.61 13.50
C ALA A 115 5.68 7.66 12.40
N THR A 116 5.43 7.28 11.12
CA THR A 116 5.58 8.19 9.98
C THR A 116 4.56 9.32 10.05
N ALA A 117 3.30 9.01 10.38
CA ALA A 117 2.23 9.99 10.53
C ALA A 117 2.61 11.08 11.55
N ARG A 118 3.10 10.68 12.73
CA ARG A 118 3.58 11.61 13.75
C ARG A 118 4.79 12.43 13.28
N ALA A 119 5.77 11.77 12.64
CA ALA A 119 6.96 12.46 12.12
C ALA A 119 6.60 13.50 11.05
N MET A 120 5.55 13.24 10.25
CA MET A 120 5.05 14.18 9.24
C MET A 120 4.07 15.23 9.82
N GLY A 121 3.77 15.16 11.10
CA GLY A 121 3.01 16.15 11.84
C GLY A 121 1.50 15.92 11.88
N ILE A 122 1.03 14.69 11.69
CA ILE A 122 -0.38 14.36 11.96
C ILE A 122 -0.60 14.34 13.48
N PRO A 123 -1.56 15.11 14.02
CA PRO A 123 -1.95 15.02 15.42
C PRO A 123 -2.49 13.63 15.77
N GLU A 124 -2.27 13.18 16.98
CA GLU A 124 -2.78 11.90 17.47
C GLU A 124 -4.32 11.81 17.30
N GLY A 125 -4.79 10.69 16.77
CA GLY A 125 -6.21 10.47 16.49
C GLY A 125 -6.73 11.16 15.22
N LYS A 126 -5.88 11.82 14.43
CA LYS A 126 -6.25 12.46 13.15
C LYS A 126 -5.75 11.69 11.92
N GLU A 127 -5.22 10.49 12.09
CA GLU A 127 -4.63 9.69 11.02
C GLU A 127 -5.65 9.32 9.92
N GLN A 128 -6.93 9.27 10.27
CA GLN A 128 -8.04 8.99 9.34
C GLN A 128 -8.66 10.25 8.73
N ASN A 129 -8.19 11.44 9.12
CA ASN A 129 -8.61 12.66 8.45
C ASN A 129 -7.98 12.71 7.04
N PRO A 130 -8.78 12.81 5.96
CA PRO A 130 -8.26 12.70 4.60
C PRO A 130 -7.27 13.83 4.26
N GLU A 131 -7.51 15.06 4.70
CA GLU A 131 -6.62 16.17 4.42
C GLU A 131 -5.28 16.02 5.15
N GLU A 132 -5.29 15.68 6.43
CA GLU A 132 -4.07 15.44 7.19
C GLU A 132 -3.29 14.25 6.62
N SER A 133 -3.99 13.19 6.20
CA SER A 133 -3.38 12.01 5.60
C SER A 133 -2.65 12.35 4.28
N VAL A 134 -3.31 13.07 3.36
CA VAL A 134 -2.70 13.48 2.08
C VAL A 134 -1.54 14.45 2.28
N LYS A 135 -1.71 15.46 3.15
CA LYS A 135 -0.67 16.43 3.48
C LYS A 135 0.58 15.77 4.06
N ALA A 136 0.41 14.82 4.96
CA ALA A 136 1.51 14.08 5.55
C ALA A 136 2.19 13.15 4.54
N ALA A 137 1.43 12.49 3.67
CA ALA A 137 1.98 11.68 2.59
C ALA A 137 2.84 12.50 1.64
N VAL A 138 2.39 13.69 1.25
CA VAL A 138 3.16 14.60 0.39
C VAL A 138 4.45 15.06 1.07
N LYS A 139 4.41 15.38 2.36
CA LYS A 139 5.64 15.68 3.12
C LYS A 139 6.61 14.49 3.16
N TYR A 140 6.09 13.27 3.37
CA TYR A 140 6.89 12.06 3.36
C TYR A 140 7.53 11.80 1.98
N ILE A 141 6.75 11.93 0.90
CA ILE A 141 7.20 11.82 -0.49
C ILE A 141 8.33 12.83 -0.76
N ASN A 142 8.16 14.08 -0.35
CA ASN A 142 9.17 15.12 -0.53
C ASN A 142 10.46 14.84 0.26
N ALA A 143 10.33 14.40 1.52
CA ALA A 143 11.48 14.02 2.33
C ALA A 143 12.23 12.83 1.72
N THR A 144 11.50 11.81 1.27
CA THR A 144 12.04 10.62 0.61
C THR A 144 12.73 10.98 -0.72
N SER A 145 12.12 11.84 -1.53
CA SER A 145 12.71 12.31 -2.80
C SER A 145 14.06 13.00 -2.60
N LYS A 146 14.21 13.78 -1.51
CA LYS A 146 15.49 14.42 -1.18
C LYS A 146 16.59 13.41 -0.83
N SER A 147 16.23 12.28 -0.24
CA SER A 147 17.19 11.21 0.07
C SER A 147 17.76 10.55 -1.19
N PHE A 148 17.05 10.65 -2.31
CA PHE A 148 17.48 10.15 -3.61
C PHE A 148 18.01 11.25 -4.55
N SER A 149 18.56 12.33 -4.01
CA SER A 149 19.09 13.46 -4.80
C SER A 149 20.22 13.06 -5.76
N SER A 150 20.95 12.00 -5.46
CA SER A 150 22.00 11.42 -6.33
C SER A 150 21.45 10.57 -7.48
N VAL A 151 20.18 10.16 -7.43
CA VAL A 151 19.51 9.39 -8.49
C VAL A 151 19.05 10.36 -9.58
N PRO A 152 19.21 10.03 -10.89
CA PRO A 152 18.69 10.83 -12.00
C PRO A 152 17.22 11.17 -11.82
N SER A 153 16.82 12.38 -12.21
CA SER A 153 15.47 12.90 -11.95
C SER A 153 14.35 12.03 -12.53
N GLU A 154 14.60 11.46 -13.73
CA GLU A 154 13.69 10.57 -14.45
C GLU A 154 13.46 9.22 -13.76
N GLU A 155 14.41 8.77 -12.94
CA GLU A 155 14.32 7.50 -12.22
C GLU A 155 13.86 7.68 -10.77
N ARG A 156 14.05 8.88 -10.21
CA ARG A 156 13.82 9.17 -8.79
C ARG A 156 12.42 8.82 -8.33
N LEU A 157 11.42 9.00 -9.18
CA LEU A 157 10.04 8.64 -8.90
C LEU A 157 9.89 7.16 -8.51
N ASN A 158 10.59 6.27 -9.23
CA ASN A 158 10.51 4.83 -8.97
C ASN A 158 11.05 4.49 -7.57
N PHE A 159 12.15 5.12 -7.15
CA PHE A 159 12.72 4.94 -5.82
C PHE A 159 11.82 5.47 -4.72
N VAL A 160 11.15 6.59 -4.97
CA VAL A 160 10.17 7.18 -4.03
C VAL A 160 8.97 6.25 -3.86
N LEU A 161 8.40 5.74 -4.94
CA LEU A 161 7.25 4.82 -4.90
C LEU A 161 7.63 3.49 -4.24
N ALA A 162 8.80 2.93 -4.56
CA ALA A 162 9.32 1.73 -3.90
C ALA A 162 9.49 1.96 -2.39
N SER A 163 10.03 3.13 -2.00
CA SER A 163 10.21 3.50 -0.59
C SER A 163 8.88 3.71 0.13
N TYR A 164 7.88 4.23 -0.55
CA TYR A 164 6.55 4.40 0.03
C TYR A 164 5.94 3.04 0.41
N ASN A 165 6.08 2.05 -0.45
CA ASN A 165 5.53 0.72 -0.27
C ASN A 165 6.33 -0.12 0.74
N SER A 166 7.67 -0.18 0.59
CA SER A 166 8.52 -1.09 1.36
C SER A 166 9.28 -0.43 2.51
N GLY A 167 9.30 0.89 2.57
CA GLY A 167 10.13 1.67 3.48
C GLY A 167 11.48 2.04 2.88
N ILE A 168 11.91 3.29 3.13
CA ILE A 168 13.13 3.85 2.55
C ILE A 168 14.39 3.07 2.92
N GLY A 169 14.46 2.47 4.13
CA GLY A 169 15.61 1.68 4.57
C GLY A 169 15.91 0.53 3.64
N HIS A 170 14.89 -0.25 3.26
CA HIS A 170 15.05 -1.39 2.35
C HIS A 170 15.53 -0.97 0.96
N VAL A 171 15.07 0.17 0.46
CA VAL A 171 15.50 0.68 -0.85
C VAL A 171 16.95 1.14 -0.79
N LEU A 172 17.36 1.84 0.27
CA LEU A 172 18.75 2.25 0.47
C LEU A 172 19.69 1.05 0.64
N ASP A 173 19.27 0.02 1.38
CA ASP A 173 20.05 -1.22 1.52
C ASP A 173 20.20 -1.92 0.17
N ALA A 174 19.15 -2.01 -0.63
CA ALA A 174 19.21 -2.58 -1.98
C ALA A 174 20.16 -1.79 -2.90
N MET A 175 20.13 -0.46 -2.84
CA MET A 175 21.06 0.40 -3.60
C MET A 175 22.51 0.22 -3.17
N ALA A 176 22.76 -0.04 -1.89
CA ALA A 176 24.10 -0.25 -1.38
C ALA A 176 24.68 -1.62 -1.79
N LEU A 177 23.83 -2.57 -2.17
CA LEU A 177 24.22 -3.92 -2.62
C LEU A 177 24.37 -4.03 -4.15
N ALA A 178 23.88 -3.04 -4.91
CA ALA A 178 23.91 -3.02 -6.37
C ALA A 178 25.20 -2.37 -6.89
#